data_ab6b4331af8b1a7cd1bc1f0f70224f63
#
_entry.id   ab6b4331af8b1a7cd1bc1f0f70224f63
#
_cell.length_a   1.000
_cell.length_b   1.000
_cell.length_c   1.000
_cell.angle_alpha   90.00
_cell.angle_beta   90.00
_cell.angle_gamma   90.00
#
_symmetry.space_group_name_H-M   'P 1'
#
loop_
_entity.id
_entity.type
_entity.pdbx_description
1 polymer ?
#
loop_
_entity_poly.entity_id
_entity_poly.type
_entity_poly.pdbx_seq_one_letter_code
_entity_poly.pdbx_strand_id
1 'polypeptide(L)'
;MRLNKRFGFMATLVLCAVMMAGSAAVAAEKVIKIGVLFPLTGTAAVAGQNCVNAVLAAADVINKKNPDIKAPLAAQEGILGGYKIVIVKADHQGKPDVAKSEAERLYNQEKVFAIIGCYNSSATKPASAVAERAKKIFMCGCSSSAALTERGYKYFFRHAPTDAIESEEFVQYIQYLNKEKKAGIKTLGVIYENTEFGKHAAEEAHKAASKAGLKIVADVPFNNGATNLNSEVQTLKAANPDAVFGAALGGDYSLWVRTMKQVGWLPKISLNYCTGYQNPAVQKELGRDGDYFMGGMGYSPALAKQFMPEAIKIEKKYYTPRSNQPFDSDSIQEGVMLFVLAQAIEKAGSLDTEKIVKILQTEEFPSAMSLSGNVKFNPGGQNAKALSVITQIKNQSYGTVFPLKYKAVEPVFPMTPWAKR
;
A
#
# COMPACT_ATOMS: atom_id res chain seq x y z
N MET A 1 56.11 -61.15 32.12
CA MET A 1 55.33 -59.97 32.32
C MET A 1 54.97 -59.33 30.94
N ARG A 2 53.92 -59.87 30.27
CA ARG A 2 53.45 -59.42 28.96
C ARG A 2 51.91 -59.42 29.01
N LEU A 3 51.33 -58.36 29.56
CA LEU A 3 49.94 -58.04 29.43
C LEU A 3 49.85 -56.51 29.47
N ASN A 4 49.12 -55.90 28.57
CA ASN A 4 48.64 -54.48 28.51
C ASN A 4 49.00 -53.66 27.25
N LYS A 5 49.17 -54.29 26.07
CA LYS A 5 49.20 -53.51 24.83
C LYS A 5 47.97 -53.68 23.94
N ARG A 6 46.98 -54.54 24.29
CA ARG A 6 45.77 -54.76 23.46
C ARG A 6 44.52 -53.95 23.88
N PHE A 7 44.52 -53.40 25.11
CA PHE A 7 43.38 -52.62 25.58
C PHE A 7 43.41 -51.11 25.15
N GLY A 8 44.58 -50.58 24.83
CA GLY A 8 44.71 -49.18 24.38
C GLY A 8 44.22 -48.93 22.95
N PHE A 9 44.29 -49.96 22.08
CA PHE A 9 43.92 -49.78 20.65
C PHE A 9 42.42 -49.88 20.40
N MET A 10 41.64 -50.56 21.22
CA MET A 10 40.21 -50.68 21.11
C MET A 10 39.49 -49.46 21.69
N ALA A 11 40.02 -48.80 22.70
CA ALA A 11 39.44 -47.58 23.27
C ALA A 11 39.58 -46.35 22.33
N THR A 12 40.68 -46.26 21.57
CA THR A 12 40.93 -45.17 20.62
C THR A 12 40.06 -45.28 19.37
N LEU A 13 39.74 -46.49 18.89
CA LEU A 13 38.88 -46.72 17.74
C LEU A 13 37.40 -46.45 18.06
N VAL A 14 36.93 -46.69 19.27
CA VAL A 14 35.56 -46.37 19.70
C VAL A 14 35.36 -44.87 19.91
N LEU A 15 36.39 -44.14 20.37
CA LEU A 15 36.34 -42.71 20.57
C LEU A 15 36.32 -41.93 19.22
N CYS A 16 37.05 -42.42 18.20
CA CYS A 16 36.99 -41.84 16.85
C CYS A 16 35.68 -42.14 16.11
N ALA A 17 35.02 -43.29 16.36
CA ALA A 17 33.74 -43.61 15.79
C ALA A 17 32.58 -42.77 16.37
N VAL A 18 32.66 -42.36 17.65
CA VAL A 18 31.68 -41.53 18.32
C VAL A 18 31.81 -40.05 17.90
N MET A 19 33.00 -39.58 17.51
CA MET A 19 33.20 -38.22 17.00
C MET A 19 32.78 -38.04 15.52
N MET A 20 32.61 -39.13 14.76
CA MET A 20 32.10 -39.05 13.36
C MET A 20 30.58 -39.15 13.27
N ALA A 21 29.88 -39.49 14.34
CA ALA A 21 28.40 -39.57 14.34
C ALA A 21 27.71 -38.24 14.75
N GLY A 22 28.47 -37.17 15.06
CA GLY A 22 27.95 -35.92 15.59
C GLY A 22 27.83 -34.74 14.61
N SER A 23 28.19 -34.93 13.35
CA SER A 23 27.93 -33.90 12.31
C SER A 23 26.59 -34.14 11.65
N ALA A 24 25.52 -34.08 12.41
CA ALA A 24 24.24 -33.71 11.82
C ALA A 24 24.45 -32.33 11.23
N ALA A 25 24.71 -32.25 9.92
CA ALA A 25 24.70 -31.01 9.21
C ALA A 25 23.33 -30.39 9.46
N VAL A 26 23.25 -29.38 10.34
CA VAL A 26 22.10 -28.49 10.43
C VAL A 26 21.99 -27.93 9.04
N ALA A 27 21.06 -28.48 8.26
CA ALA A 27 20.79 -27.97 6.93
C ALA A 27 20.51 -26.49 7.10
N ALA A 28 21.35 -25.63 6.54
CA ALA A 28 21.18 -24.20 6.63
C ALA A 28 19.74 -23.88 6.18
N GLU A 29 18.99 -23.21 7.04
CA GLU A 29 17.61 -22.88 6.75
C GLU A 29 17.57 -22.09 5.44
N LYS A 30 16.83 -22.62 4.46
CA LYS A 30 16.69 -21.98 3.15
C LYS A 30 15.81 -20.75 3.31
N VAL A 31 16.39 -19.56 3.43
CA VAL A 31 15.67 -18.29 3.66
C VAL A 31 15.92 -17.30 2.55
N ILE A 32 14.89 -16.51 2.23
CA ILE A 32 14.96 -15.35 1.37
C ILE A 32 14.58 -14.13 2.23
N LYS A 33 15.55 -13.25 2.47
CA LYS A 33 15.32 -12.03 3.23
C LYS A 33 14.66 -10.97 2.35
N ILE A 34 13.51 -10.43 2.78
CA ILE A 34 12.83 -9.31 2.15
C ILE A 34 12.82 -8.14 3.12
N GLY A 35 13.36 -7.00 2.69
CA GLY A 35 13.29 -5.75 3.45
C GLY A 35 11.90 -5.15 3.38
N VAL A 36 11.39 -4.62 4.48
CA VAL A 36 10.19 -3.79 4.51
C VAL A 36 10.57 -2.43 5.09
N LEU A 37 10.32 -1.38 4.31
CA LEU A 37 10.76 -0.02 4.59
C LEU A 37 9.55 0.90 4.67
N PHE A 38 9.10 1.20 5.90
CA PHE A 38 7.88 1.96 6.17
C PHE A 38 8.09 3.00 7.27
N PRO A 39 7.18 3.99 7.42
CA PRO A 39 7.22 4.91 8.56
C PRO A 39 6.69 4.18 9.80
N LEU A 40 7.55 3.66 10.65
CA LEU A 40 7.16 2.95 11.87
C LEU A 40 7.10 3.89 13.09
N THR A 41 7.58 5.12 12.93
CA THR A 41 7.48 6.23 13.89
C THR A 41 7.00 7.50 13.17
N GLY A 42 6.56 8.51 13.94
CA GLY A 42 6.02 9.75 13.41
C GLY A 42 4.53 9.71 13.07
N THR A 43 4.04 10.69 12.30
CA THR A 43 2.62 10.93 12.02
C THR A 43 1.94 9.81 11.21
N ALA A 44 2.70 9.05 10.43
CA ALA A 44 2.20 7.94 9.61
C ALA A 44 2.48 6.55 10.22
N ALA A 45 2.90 6.47 11.49
CA ALA A 45 3.35 5.21 12.11
C ALA A 45 2.29 4.10 12.09
N VAL A 46 1.02 4.43 12.31
CA VAL A 46 -0.08 3.46 12.28
C VAL A 46 -0.22 2.84 10.88
N ALA A 47 -0.20 3.67 9.84
CA ALA A 47 -0.28 3.20 8.45
C ALA A 47 0.94 2.33 8.09
N GLY A 48 2.15 2.76 8.45
CA GLY A 48 3.37 1.99 8.24
C GLY A 48 3.36 0.63 8.94
N GLN A 49 2.88 0.58 10.19
CA GLN A 49 2.76 -0.68 10.92
C GLN A 49 1.72 -1.62 10.28
N ASN A 50 0.61 -1.07 9.76
CA ASN A 50 -0.39 -1.83 9.03
C ASN A 50 0.20 -2.45 7.75
N CYS A 51 0.98 -1.69 6.99
CA CYS A 51 1.70 -2.17 5.81
C CYS A 51 2.64 -3.35 6.17
N VAL A 52 3.44 -3.20 7.24
CA VAL A 52 4.30 -4.29 7.74
C VAL A 52 3.48 -5.52 8.11
N ASN A 53 2.36 -5.35 8.82
CA ASN A 53 1.51 -6.47 9.23
C ASN A 53 0.89 -7.19 8.02
N ALA A 54 0.57 -6.48 6.94
CA ALA A 54 0.05 -7.08 5.71
C ALA A 54 1.12 -7.89 4.96
N VAL A 55 2.36 -7.39 4.89
CA VAL A 55 3.49 -8.13 4.32
C VAL A 55 3.78 -9.38 5.15
N LEU A 56 3.74 -9.28 6.49
CA LEU A 56 3.90 -10.44 7.38
C LEU A 56 2.77 -11.47 7.21
N ALA A 57 1.52 -11.02 7.01
CA ALA A 57 0.40 -11.92 6.74
C ALA A 57 0.58 -12.66 5.42
N ALA A 58 1.03 -11.97 4.37
CA ALA A 58 1.38 -12.59 3.09
C ALA A 58 2.55 -13.59 3.23
N ALA A 59 3.59 -13.24 3.99
CA ALA A 59 4.70 -14.14 4.27
C ALA A 59 4.26 -15.40 5.01
N ASP A 60 3.33 -15.30 5.96
CA ASP A 60 2.78 -16.47 6.65
C ASP A 60 1.99 -17.39 5.72
N VAL A 61 1.21 -16.83 4.78
CA VAL A 61 0.49 -17.63 3.79
C VAL A 61 1.47 -18.39 2.90
N ILE A 62 2.55 -17.75 2.47
CA ILE A 62 3.59 -18.35 1.62
C ILE A 62 4.42 -19.38 2.40
N ASN A 63 4.78 -19.07 3.63
CA ASN A 63 5.67 -19.90 4.45
C ASN A 63 4.99 -21.11 5.06
N LYS A 64 3.66 -21.13 5.14
CA LYS A 64 2.86 -22.18 5.78
C LYS A 64 1.90 -22.79 4.77
N LYS A 65 1.62 -24.06 4.89
CA LYS A 65 0.59 -24.74 4.07
C LYS A 65 -0.81 -24.28 4.50
N ASN A 66 -1.57 -23.71 3.57
CA ASN A 66 -2.91 -23.17 3.79
C ASN A 66 -3.92 -23.75 2.77
N PRO A 67 -4.36 -25.01 2.88
CA PRO A 67 -5.23 -25.64 1.90
C PRO A 67 -6.63 -25.01 1.84
N ASP A 68 -7.02 -24.28 2.88
CA ASP A 68 -8.29 -23.55 3.03
C ASP A 68 -8.30 -22.17 2.32
N ILE A 69 -7.13 -21.67 1.91
CA ILE A 69 -6.97 -20.38 1.24
C ILE A 69 -6.69 -20.61 -0.25
N LYS A 70 -7.58 -20.13 -1.11
CA LYS A 70 -7.43 -20.21 -2.57
C LYS A 70 -6.64 -18.99 -3.08
N ALA A 71 -5.36 -18.92 -2.72
CA ALA A 71 -4.45 -17.90 -3.18
C ALA A 71 -3.19 -18.54 -3.79
N PRO A 72 -2.49 -17.87 -4.70
CA PRO A 72 -1.22 -18.38 -5.23
C PRO A 72 -0.26 -18.72 -4.09
N LEU A 73 0.46 -19.84 -4.24
CA LEU A 73 1.46 -20.36 -3.28
C LEU A 73 0.90 -20.82 -1.91
N ALA A 74 -0.38 -20.64 -1.62
CA ALA A 74 -0.97 -21.00 -0.33
C ALA A 74 -1.03 -22.52 -0.07
N ALA A 75 -1.09 -23.33 -1.11
CA ALA A 75 -1.19 -24.79 -0.99
C ALA A 75 0.15 -25.47 -0.70
N GLN A 76 1.27 -24.76 -0.88
CA GLN A 76 2.63 -25.26 -0.64
C GLN A 76 3.25 -24.65 0.62
N GLU A 77 4.41 -25.11 1.02
CA GLU A 77 5.16 -24.60 2.17
C GLU A 77 6.46 -23.96 1.70
N GLY A 78 6.51 -22.61 1.72
CA GLY A 78 7.61 -21.84 1.15
C GLY A 78 7.62 -21.81 -0.36
N ILE A 79 8.70 -21.32 -0.95
CA ILE A 79 8.92 -21.21 -2.41
C ILE A 79 10.23 -21.89 -2.80
N LEU A 80 10.46 -22.14 -4.09
CA LEU A 80 11.67 -22.79 -4.61
C LEU A 80 12.01 -24.10 -3.87
N GLY A 81 11.02 -24.93 -3.57
CA GLY A 81 11.24 -26.20 -2.89
C GLY A 81 11.61 -26.03 -1.40
N GLY A 82 10.99 -25.08 -0.72
CA GLY A 82 11.04 -24.94 0.75
C GLY A 82 11.79 -23.73 1.29
N TYR A 83 12.20 -22.76 0.46
CA TYR A 83 12.69 -21.49 0.96
C TYR A 83 11.60 -20.73 1.70
N LYS A 84 11.91 -20.24 2.91
CA LYS A 84 11.05 -19.40 3.71
C LYS A 84 11.37 -17.93 3.48
N ILE A 85 10.34 -17.08 3.47
CA ILE A 85 10.50 -15.63 3.41
C ILE A 85 10.69 -15.10 4.83
N VAL A 86 11.77 -14.37 5.06
CA VAL A 86 12.09 -13.70 6.34
C VAL A 86 12.02 -12.19 6.12
N ILE A 87 11.25 -11.48 6.94
CA ILE A 87 11.05 -10.05 6.84
C ILE A 87 12.03 -9.28 7.73
N VAL A 88 12.78 -8.37 7.11
CA VAL A 88 13.71 -7.44 7.78
C VAL A 88 13.08 -6.05 7.78
N LYS A 89 12.77 -5.52 8.97
CA LYS A 89 12.07 -4.23 9.12
C LYS A 89 13.06 -3.06 9.14
N ALA A 90 12.65 -1.94 8.54
CA ALA A 90 13.35 -0.66 8.62
C ALA A 90 12.33 0.48 8.75
N ASP A 91 12.69 1.51 9.52
CA ASP A 91 11.86 2.69 9.78
C ASP A 91 12.47 3.91 9.11
N HIS A 92 11.75 4.51 8.17
CA HIS A 92 12.19 5.75 7.54
C HIS A 92 11.58 7.01 8.17
N GLN A 93 10.77 6.90 9.21
CA GLN A 93 10.25 8.04 9.99
C GLN A 93 9.47 9.08 9.16
N GLY A 94 8.99 8.73 7.97
CA GLY A 94 8.42 9.68 7.01
C GLY A 94 9.45 10.58 6.30
N LYS A 95 10.76 10.35 6.49
CA LYS A 95 11.85 11.21 6.00
C LYS A 95 12.53 10.62 4.77
N PRO A 96 12.64 11.37 3.65
CA PRO A 96 13.23 10.88 2.40
C PRO A 96 14.71 10.49 2.49
N ASP A 97 15.51 11.24 3.23
CA ASP A 97 16.93 10.98 3.46
C ASP A 97 17.16 9.72 4.31
N VAL A 98 16.33 9.51 5.34
CA VAL A 98 16.35 8.28 6.14
C VAL A 98 15.93 7.09 5.29
N ALA A 99 14.90 7.23 4.45
CA ALA A 99 14.48 6.16 3.54
C ALA A 99 15.60 5.75 2.58
N LYS A 100 16.37 6.71 2.05
CA LYS A 100 17.56 6.43 1.25
C LYS A 100 18.59 5.64 2.02
N SER A 101 18.97 6.10 3.21
CA SER A 101 20.00 5.45 4.05
C SER A 101 19.58 4.05 4.48
N GLU A 102 18.32 3.86 4.85
CA GLU A 102 17.78 2.54 5.24
C GLU A 102 17.70 1.58 4.05
N ALA A 103 17.38 2.05 2.84
CA ALA A 103 17.44 1.22 1.64
C ALA A 103 18.87 0.74 1.35
N GLU A 104 19.87 1.64 1.51
CA GLU A 104 21.29 1.27 1.39
C GLU A 104 21.70 0.25 2.46
N ARG A 105 21.28 0.42 3.71
CA ARG A 105 21.53 -0.52 4.80
C ARG A 105 20.92 -1.90 4.53
N LEU A 106 19.65 -1.92 4.12
CA LEU A 106 18.93 -3.17 3.82
C LEU A 106 19.63 -3.97 2.72
N TYR A 107 20.04 -3.34 1.61
CA TYR A 107 20.72 -4.05 0.53
C TYR A 107 22.17 -4.42 0.87
N ASN A 108 22.92 -3.52 1.51
CA ASN A 108 24.37 -3.69 1.67
C ASN A 108 24.77 -4.43 2.94
N GLN A 109 24.05 -4.24 4.06
CA GLN A 109 24.37 -4.84 5.35
C GLN A 109 23.48 -6.07 5.62
N GLU A 110 22.15 -5.91 5.54
CA GLU A 110 21.20 -7.00 5.79
C GLU A 110 21.13 -8.01 4.65
N LYS A 111 21.64 -7.63 3.44
CA LYS A 111 21.64 -8.48 2.25
C LYS A 111 20.24 -8.95 1.85
N VAL A 112 19.24 -8.09 1.96
CA VAL A 112 17.90 -8.43 1.51
C VAL A 112 17.85 -8.61 0.00
N PHE A 113 17.01 -9.53 -0.47
CA PHE A 113 16.83 -9.82 -1.88
C PHE A 113 16.11 -8.67 -2.61
N ALA A 114 15.04 -8.17 -1.98
CA ALA A 114 14.22 -7.06 -2.47
C ALA A 114 13.72 -6.21 -1.29
N ILE A 115 13.26 -5.00 -1.56
CA ILE A 115 12.56 -4.13 -0.60
C ILE A 115 11.10 -3.98 -1.02
N ILE A 116 10.18 -3.99 -0.04
CA ILE A 116 8.77 -3.60 -0.18
C ILE A 116 8.54 -2.30 0.61
N GLY A 117 7.94 -1.30 0.01
CA GLY A 117 7.68 0.00 0.64
C GLY A 117 7.53 1.15 -0.38
N CYS A 118 7.51 2.42 0.05
CA CYS A 118 7.64 2.93 1.42
C CYS A 118 6.35 3.47 2.04
N TYR A 119 5.21 3.54 1.42
CA TYR A 119 4.02 4.30 1.78
C TYR A 119 4.08 5.77 1.31
N ASN A 120 4.98 6.58 1.87
CA ASN A 120 5.14 7.97 1.44
C ASN A 120 5.86 8.06 0.08
N SER A 121 5.25 8.71 -0.93
CA SER A 121 5.88 8.89 -2.25
C SER A 121 7.23 9.62 -2.15
N SER A 122 7.35 10.61 -1.24
CA SER A 122 8.60 11.33 -0.96
C SER A 122 9.73 10.43 -0.44
N ALA A 123 9.41 9.36 0.30
CA ALA A 123 10.37 8.36 0.78
C ALA A 123 10.67 7.30 -0.29
N THR A 124 9.63 6.87 -1.03
CA THR A 124 9.75 5.89 -2.12
C THR A 124 10.68 6.38 -3.23
N LYS A 125 10.64 7.68 -3.56
CA LYS A 125 11.44 8.28 -4.63
C LYS A 125 12.95 8.05 -4.44
N PRO A 126 13.60 8.45 -3.34
CA PRO A 126 15.02 8.20 -3.11
C PRO A 126 15.34 6.73 -2.80
N ALA A 127 14.49 6.01 -2.06
CA ALA A 127 14.74 4.59 -1.73
C ALA A 127 14.76 3.71 -2.98
N SER A 128 13.81 3.89 -3.90
CA SER A 128 13.79 3.15 -5.17
C SER A 128 14.94 3.53 -6.11
N ALA A 129 15.47 4.77 -6.02
CA ALA A 129 16.68 5.15 -6.74
C ALA A 129 17.93 4.41 -6.22
N VAL A 130 17.98 4.07 -4.94
CA VAL A 130 19.02 3.16 -4.38
C VAL A 130 18.90 1.79 -5.01
N ALA A 131 17.69 1.22 -5.06
CA ALA A 131 17.44 -0.09 -5.66
C ALA A 131 17.87 -0.14 -7.14
N GLU A 132 17.50 0.88 -7.92
CA GLU A 132 17.86 0.98 -9.34
C GLU A 132 19.38 0.96 -9.55
N ARG A 133 20.13 1.80 -8.79
CA ARG A 133 21.60 1.80 -8.86
C ARG A 133 22.23 0.48 -8.42
N ALA A 134 21.64 -0.17 -7.43
CA ALA A 134 22.10 -1.47 -6.92
C ALA A 134 21.65 -2.66 -7.79
N LYS A 135 20.84 -2.45 -8.84
CA LYS A 135 20.20 -3.49 -9.64
C LYS A 135 19.44 -4.50 -8.77
N LYS A 136 18.67 -3.98 -7.81
CA LYS A 136 17.87 -4.74 -6.85
C LYS A 136 16.39 -4.39 -6.98
N ILE A 137 15.52 -5.35 -6.77
CA ILE A 137 14.08 -5.20 -6.93
C ILE A 137 13.50 -4.35 -5.79
N PHE A 138 12.71 -3.34 -6.16
CA PHE A 138 11.91 -2.53 -5.25
C PHE A 138 10.42 -2.67 -5.61
N MET A 139 9.63 -3.19 -4.68
CA MET A 139 8.20 -3.39 -4.84
C MET A 139 7.46 -2.34 -4.01
N CYS A 140 6.48 -1.67 -4.62
CA CYS A 140 5.71 -0.60 -3.98
C CYS A 140 4.22 -0.93 -4.06
N GLY A 141 3.56 -1.05 -2.91
CA GLY A 141 2.12 -1.33 -2.85
C GLY A 141 1.29 -0.09 -3.09
N CYS A 142 1.53 0.99 -2.34
CA CYS A 142 0.57 2.07 -2.18
C CYS A 142 1.02 3.50 -2.53
N SER A 143 2.33 3.81 -2.67
CA SER A 143 2.75 5.17 -3.05
C SER A 143 2.19 5.56 -4.43
N SER A 144 1.39 6.62 -4.53
CA SER A 144 0.53 6.91 -5.69
C SER A 144 1.07 7.94 -6.70
N SER A 145 2.13 8.74 -6.35
CA SER A 145 2.70 9.73 -7.28
C SER A 145 3.05 9.08 -8.64
N ALA A 146 2.45 9.60 -9.72
CA ALA A 146 2.65 9.09 -11.08
C ALA A 146 4.12 9.11 -11.50
N ALA A 147 4.86 10.17 -11.10
CA ALA A 147 6.28 10.31 -11.40
C ALA A 147 7.16 9.14 -10.94
N LEU A 148 6.71 8.33 -9.97
CA LEU A 148 7.50 7.18 -9.49
C LEU A 148 7.72 6.12 -10.57
N THR A 149 6.79 5.94 -11.49
CA THR A 149 6.85 4.98 -12.60
C THR A 149 7.20 5.62 -13.96
N GLU A 150 7.45 6.93 -14.00
CA GLU A 150 7.81 7.67 -15.22
C GLU A 150 9.33 7.90 -15.36
N ARG A 151 10.12 7.40 -14.40
CA ARG A 151 11.59 7.58 -14.34
C ARG A 151 12.38 6.61 -15.22
N GLY A 152 11.70 5.66 -15.89
CA GLY A 152 12.34 4.63 -16.70
C GLY A 152 13.15 3.61 -15.89
N TYR A 153 12.81 3.39 -14.62
CA TYR A 153 13.49 2.42 -13.76
C TYR A 153 13.12 1.00 -14.13
N LYS A 154 14.12 0.13 -14.18
CA LYS A 154 13.99 -1.29 -14.54
C LYS A 154 13.59 -2.16 -13.37
N TYR A 155 14.01 -1.78 -12.14
CA TYR A 155 13.86 -2.61 -10.94
C TYR A 155 12.78 -2.11 -9.98
N PHE A 156 11.96 -1.15 -10.41
CA PHE A 156 10.85 -0.60 -9.64
C PHE A 156 9.50 -1.06 -10.18
N PHE A 157 8.63 -1.59 -9.29
CA PHE A 157 7.30 -2.09 -9.64
C PHE A 157 6.27 -1.60 -8.63
N ARG A 158 5.12 -1.09 -9.10
CA ARG A 158 4.06 -0.54 -8.25
C ARG A 158 2.69 -1.15 -8.55
N HIS A 159 1.95 -1.49 -7.46
CA HIS A 159 0.59 -2.05 -7.55
C HIS A 159 -0.51 -0.98 -7.59
N ALA A 160 -0.44 0.04 -6.71
CA ALA A 160 -1.50 1.04 -6.54
C ALA A 160 -1.90 1.75 -7.84
N PRO A 161 -3.15 2.23 -7.96
CA PRO A 161 -3.47 3.26 -8.92
C PRO A 161 -2.61 4.50 -8.68
N THR A 162 -2.43 5.29 -9.74
CA THR A 162 -1.74 6.57 -9.65
C THR A 162 -2.73 7.69 -9.31
N ASP A 163 -2.22 8.80 -8.80
CA ASP A 163 -3.02 10.02 -8.63
C ASP A 163 -3.71 10.45 -9.94
N ALA A 164 -3.10 10.15 -11.11
CA ALA A 164 -3.71 10.38 -12.41
C ALA A 164 -4.97 9.53 -12.64
N ILE A 165 -4.92 8.24 -12.32
CA ILE A 165 -6.07 7.31 -12.43
C ILE A 165 -7.19 7.77 -11.50
N GLU A 166 -6.86 8.12 -10.25
CA GLU A 166 -7.85 8.59 -9.28
C GLU A 166 -8.46 9.93 -9.69
N SER A 167 -7.66 10.88 -10.20
CA SER A 167 -8.15 12.18 -10.69
C SER A 167 -9.15 12.00 -11.85
N GLU A 168 -8.84 11.14 -12.80
CA GLU A 168 -9.74 10.81 -13.90
C GLU A 168 -11.04 10.18 -13.40
N GLU A 169 -10.97 9.26 -12.44
CA GLU A 169 -12.13 8.61 -11.84
C GLU A 169 -13.01 9.62 -11.08
N PHE A 170 -12.41 10.53 -10.31
CA PHE A 170 -13.14 11.60 -9.62
C PHE A 170 -13.89 12.51 -10.59
N VAL A 171 -13.25 12.88 -11.69
CA VAL A 171 -13.88 13.68 -12.74
C VAL A 171 -15.01 12.92 -13.44
N GLN A 172 -14.81 11.64 -13.76
CA GLN A 172 -15.86 10.79 -14.34
C GLN A 172 -17.06 10.68 -13.39
N TYR A 173 -16.83 10.57 -12.10
CA TYR A 173 -17.91 10.57 -11.12
C TYR A 173 -18.66 11.91 -11.05
N ILE A 174 -17.96 13.04 -11.09
CA ILE A 174 -18.57 14.37 -11.19
C ILE A 174 -19.43 14.48 -12.45
N GLN A 175 -18.93 14.03 -13.60
CA GLN A 175 -19.68 14.00 -14.85
C GLN A 175 -20.95 13.13 -14.75
N TYR A 176 -20.82 11.96 -14.13
CA TYR A 176 -21.96 11.09 -13.81
C TYR A 176 -23.00 11.81 -12.94
N LEU A 177 -22.58 12.45 -11.85
CA LEU A 177 -23.49 13.22 -10.98
C LEU A 177 -24.15 14.39 -11.72
N ASN A 178 -23.40 15.10 -12.55
CA ASN A 178 -23.93 16.19 -13.35
C ASN A 178 -24.99 15.71 -14.34
N LYS A 179 -24.77 14.59 -15.00
CA LYS A 179 -25.68 14.01 -15.97
C LYS A 179 -26.93 13.41 -15.32
N GLU A 180 -26.74 12.50 -14.38
CA GLU A 180 -27.81 11.66 -13.82
C GLU A 180 -28.52 12.31 -12.62
N LYS A 181 -27.85 13.15 -11.85
CA LYS A 181 -28.42 13.82 -10.66
C LYS A 181 -28.60 15.32 -10.84
N LYS A 182 -28.25 15.87 -12.00
CA LYS A 182 -28.25 17.30 -12.29
C LYS A 182 -27.54 18.14 -11.24
N ALA A 183 -26.39 17.64 -10.76
CA ALA A 183 -25.64 18.16 -9.62
C ALA A 183 -25.12 19.60 -9.84
N GLY A 184 -24.90 20.01 -11.09
CA GLY A 184 -24.43 21.34 -11.43
C GLY A 184 -23.06 21.68 -10.88
N ILE A 185 -22.16 20.69 -10.79
CA ILE A 185 -20.78 20.87 -10.33
C ILE A 185 -19.95 21.44 -11.48
N LYS A 186 -19.40 22.65 -11.29
CA LYS A 186 -18.63 23.39 -12.30
C LYS A 186 -17.29 23.87 -11.80
N THR A 187 -17.14 24.01 -10.48
CA THR A 187 -15.95 24.58 -9.84
C THR A 187 -15.30 23.59 -8.90
N LEU A 188 -13.96 23.60 -8.89
CA LEU A 188 -13.12 22.71 -8.07
C LEU A 188 -12.17 23.52 -7.21
N GLY A 189 -12.06 23.17 -5.93
CA GLY A 189 -10.95 23.51 -5.06
C GLY A 189 -10.02 22.32 -4.91
N VAL A 190 -8.73 22.56 -4.82
CA VAL A 190 -7.73 21.52 -4.53
C VAL A 190 -7.01 21.88 -3.24
N ILE A 191 -6.92 20.96 -2.29
CA ILE A 191 -6.14 21.11 -1.05
C ILE A 191 -5.20 19.92 -0.89
N TYR A 192 -3.93 20.18 -0.62
CA TYR A 192 -2.93 19.13 -0.63
C TYR A 192 -1.70 19.43 0.22
N GLU A 193 -1.11 18.35 0.75
CA GLU A 193 0.19 18.41 1.39
C GLU A 193 1.28 18.87 0.42
N ASN A 194 2.17 19.75 0.86
CA ASN A 194 3.34 20.19 0.11
C ASN A 194 4.45 19.11 0.09
N THR A 195 4.10 17.89 -0.36
CA THR A 195 4.99 16.73 -0.49
C THR A 195 5.01 16.23 -1.93
N GLU A 196 5.83 15.22 -2.24
CA GLU A 196 5.82 14.55 -3.56
C GLU A 196 4.42 13.99 -3.90
N PHE A 197 3.73 13.39 -2.91
CA PHE A 197 2.36 12.89 -3.09
C PHE A 197 1.38 14.03 -3.38
N GLY A 198 1.27 14.99 -2.47
CA GLY A 198 0.23 16.02 -2.58
C GLY A 198 0.40 16.90 -3.81
N LYS A 199 1.64 17.26 -4.17
CA LYS A 199 1.93 18.03 -5.40
C LYS A 199 1.49 17.30 -6.66
N HIS A 200 1.84 16.00 -6.77
CA HIS A 200 1.44 15.21 -7.92
C HIS A 200 -0.08 15.03 -8.00
N ALA A 201 -0.74 14.75 -6.87
CA ALA A 201 -2.20 14.67 -6.83
C ALA A 201 -2.85 15.98 -7.31
N ALA A 202 -2.31 17.15 -6.90
CA ALA A 202 -2.79 18.45 -7.36
C ALA A 202 -2.54 18.66 -8.86
N GLU A 203 -1.35 18.34 -9.37
CA GLU A 203 -1.02 18.43 -10.79
C GLU A 203 -1.98 17.58 -11.64
N GLU A 204 -2.25 16.33 -11.23
CA GLU A 204 -3.18 15.44 -11.93
C GLU A 204 -4.64 15.91 -11.79
N ALA A 205 -5.03 16.46 -10.63
CA ALA A 205 -6.33 17.12 -10.46
C ALA A 205 -6.52 18.27 -11.45
N HIS A 206 -5.49 19.12 -11.62
CA HIS A 206 -5.51 20.23 -12.58
C HIS A 206 -5.67 19.74 -14.03
N LYS A 207 -4.90 18.71 -14.43
CA LYS A 207 -4.99 18.11 -15.77
C LYS A 207 -6.39 17.52 -16.03
N ALA A 208 -6.91 16.73 -15.09
CA ALA A 208 -8.22 16.09 -15.21
C ALA A 208 -9.36 17.14 -15.22
N ALA A 209 -9.30 18.14 -14.35
CA ALA A 209 -10.27 19.23 -14.30
C ALA A 209 -10.29 20.03 -15.61
N SER A 210 -9.13 20.41 -16.15
CA SER A 210 -9.01 21.12 -17.43
C SER A 210 -9.62 20.34 -18.58
N LYS A 211 -9.30 19.05 -18.68
CA LYS A 211 -9.85 18.13 -19.71
C LYS A 211 -11.38 18.02 -19.63
N ALA A 212 -11.95 18.12 -18.44
CA ALA A 212 -13.39 18.02 -18.20
C ALA A 212 -14.13 19.37 -18.21
N GLY A 213 -13.43 20.48 -18.40
CA GLY A 213 -14.04 21.81 -18.37
C GLY A 213 -14.46 22.28 -16.96
N LEU A 214 -13.91 21.70 -15.90
CA LEU A 214 -14.08 22.16 -14.52
C LEU A 214 -13.14 23.34 -14.25
N LYS A 215 -13.67 24.42 -13.68
CA LYS A 215 -12.87 25.59 -13.32
C LYS A 215 -12.25 25.41 -11.93
N ILE A 216 -10.92 25.42 -11.81
CA ILE A 216 -10.26 25.49 -10.51
C ILE A 216 -10.37 26.92 -9.97
N VAL A 217 -10.92 27.07 -8.78
CA VAL A 217 -11.17 28.36 -8.12
C VAL A 217 -10.35 28.54 -6.84
N ALA A 218 -9.76 27.46 -6.34
CA ALA A 218 -8.80 27.49 -5.23
C ALA A 218 -7.77 26.38 -5.40
N ASP A 219 -6.52 26.70 -5.12
CA ASP A 219 -5.37 25.79 -5.13
C ASP A 219 -4.57 26.04 -3.85
N VAL A 220 -4.64 25.11 -2.89
CA VAL A 220 -4.30 25.36 -1.49
C VAL A 220 -3.31 24.32 -0.97
N PRO A 221 -2.00 24.55 -1.13
CA PRO A 221 -0.98 23.72 -0.49
C PRO A 221 -0.89 23.99 1.00
N PHE A 222 -0.58 22.95 1.78
CA PHE A 222 -0.24 23.07 3.20
C PHE A 222 0.97 22.20 3.57
N ASN A 223 1.63 22.50 4.68
CA ASN A 223 2.79 21.74 5.13
C ASN A 223 2.34 20.43 5.82
N ASN A 224 2.97 19.31 5.45
CA ASN A 224 2.75 18.03 6.12
C ASN A 224 3.06 18.14 7.62
N GLY A 225 2.19 17.58 8.45
CA GLY A 225 2.25 17.71 9.91
C GLY A 225 1.79 19.08 10.41
N ALA A 226 0.92 19.75 9.69
CA ALA A 226 0.33 21.01 10.10
C ALA A 226 -0.39 20.87 11.46
N THR A 227 -0.32 21.89 12.29
CA THR A 227 -1.05 21.97 13.56
C THR A 227 -2.32 22.83 13.45
N ASN A 228 -2.47 23.56 12.34
CA ASN A 228 -3.58 24.45 12.07
C ASN A 228 -3.77 24.59 10.56
N LEU A 229 -5.02 24.49 10.08
CA LEU A 229 -5.41 24.67 8.68
C LEU A 229 -6.52 25.73 8.50
N ASN A 230 -6.66 26.68 9.44
CA ASN A 230 -7.72 27.67 9.39
C ASN A 230 -7.60 28.58 8.17
N SER A 231 -6.39 29.04 7.80
CA SER A 231 -6.17 29.89 6.63
C SER A 231 -6.50 29.16 5.33
N GLU A 232 -6.12 27.91 5.22
CA GLU A 232 -6.35 27.06 4.07
C GLU A 232 -7.85 26.80 3.87
N VAL A 233 -8.56 26.45 4.93
CA VAL A 233 -10.01 26.22 4.89
C VAL A 233 -10.77 27.51 4.65
N GLN A 234 -10.34 28.64 5.19
CA GLN A 234 -10.95 29.95 4.91
C GLN A 234 -10.76 30.36 3.44
N THR A 235 -9.61 30.05 2.84
CA THR A 235 -9.37 30.25 1.41
C THR A 235 -10.34 29.43 0.55
N LEU A 236 -10.53 28.15 0.87
CA LEU A 236 -11.52 27.30 0.21
C LEU A 236 -12.94 27.83 0.40
N LYS A 237 -13.30 28.24 1.62
CA LYS A 237 -14.63 28.81 1.94
C LYS A 237 -14.88 30.09 1.16
N ALA A 238 -13.92 30.99 1.05
CA ALA A 238 -14.05 32.23 0.28
C ALA A 238 -14.23 31.98 -1.21
N ALA A 239 -13.50 31.02 -1.78
CA ALA A 239 -13.63 30.60 -3.17
C ALA A 239 -14.92 29.80 -3.44
N ASN A 240 -15.48 29.16 -2.42
CA ASN A 240 -16.71 28.38 -2.41
C ASN A 240 -16.87 27.42 -3.60
N PRO A 241 -15.92 26.49 -3.81
CA PRO A 241 -15.99 25.54 -4.90
C PRO A 241 -17.16 24.55 -4.72
N ASP A 242 -17.74 24.09 -5.85
CA ASP A 242 -18.77 23.04 -5.85
C ASP A 242 -18.20 21.69 -5.33
N ALA A 243 -16.98 21.38 -5.75
CA ALA A 243 -16.27 20.16 -5.36
C ALA A 243 -14.89 20.50 -4.76
N VAL A 244 -14.38 19.63 -3.89
CA VAL A 244 -13.00 19.70 -3.40
C VAL A 244 -12.31 18.36 -3.63
N PHE A 245 -11.11 18.40 -4.20
CA PHE A 245 -10.17 17.27 -4.21
C PHE A 245 -9.15 17.49 -3.12
N GLY A 246 -8.99 16.47 -2.25
CA GLY A 246 -8.13 16.55 -1.08
C GLY A 246 -7.05 15.47 -1.08
N ALA A 247 -5.77 15.88 -0.93
CA ALA A 247 -4.63 14.99 -0.79
C ALA A 247 -3.92 15.24 0.54
N ALA A 248 -4.35 14.53 1.59
CA ALA A 248 -3.84 14.65 2.95
C ALA A 248 -3.63 13.29 3.60
N LEU A 249 -2.49 13.09 4.27
CA LEU A 249 -2.16 11.86 4.99
C LEU A 249 -2.75 11.89 6.42
N GLY A 250 -3.12 10.76 6.95
CA GLY A 250 -3.42 10.46 8.36
C GLY A 250 -3.99 11.63 9.18
N GLY A 251 -3.15 12.16 10.08
CA GLY A 251 -3.53 13.24 10.99
C GLY A 251 -3.89 14.56 10.31
N ASP A 252 -3.25 14.90 9.20
CA ASP A 252 -3.54 16.12 8.43
C ASP A 252 -4.94 16.09 7.81
N TYR A 253 -5.39 14.89 7.37
CA TYR A 253 -6.76 14.69 6.94
C TYR A 253 -7.77 14.90 8.08
N SER A 254 -7.51 14.35 9.26
CA SER A 254 -8.35 14.58 10.45
C SER A 254 -8.44 16.07 10.80
N LEU A 255 -7.30 16.75 10.78
CA LEU A 255 -7.22 18.18 11.07
C LEU A 255 -8.03 18.99 10.06
N TRP A 256 -7.89 18.66 8.75
CA TRP A 256 -8.65 19.32 7.70
C TRP A 256 -10.17 19.17 7.89
N VAL A 257 -10.69 17.95 8.12
CA VAL A 257 -12.11 17.69 8.35
C VAL A 257 -12.61 18.46 9.57
N ARG A 258 -11.88 18.44 10.68
CA ARG A 258 -12.23 19.19 11.91
C ARG A 258 -12.23 20.69 11.70
N THR A 259 -11.26 21.21 10.94
CA THR A 259 -11.18 22.63 10.63
C THR A 259 -12.37 23.06 9.75
N MET A 260 -12.79 22.26 8.75
CA MET A 260 -14.00 22.55 7.97
C MET A 260 -15.25 22.63 8.86
N LYS A 261 -15.38 21.72 9.83
CA LYS A 261 -16.48 21.75 10.82
C LYS A 261 -16.43 23.01 11.68
N GLN A 262 -15.25 23.35 12.22
CA GLN A 262 -15.04 24.54 13.05
C GLN A 262 -15.39 25.84 12.30
N VAL A 263 -15.00 25.91 11.04
CA VAL A 263 -15.27 27.06 10.13
C VAL A 263 -16.73 27.06 9.64
N GLY A 264 -17.46 25.95 9.84
CA GLY A 264 -18.86 25.81 9.46
C GLY A 264 -19.08 25.79 7.93
N TRP A 265 -18.16 25.20 7.18
CA TRP A 265 -18.21 25.15 5.71
C TRP A 265 -18.10 23.71 5.17
N LEU A 266 -18.76 23.44 4.03
CA LEU A 266 -18.67 22.21 3.26
C LEU A 266 -18.88 22.52 1.76
N PRO A 267 -18.15 21.84 0.85
CA PRO A 267 -18.49 21.79 -0.55
C PRO A 267 -19.73 20.91 -0.78
N LYS A 268 -20.28 20.90 -2.00
CA LYS A 268 -21.32 19.91 -2.37
C LYS A 268 -20.79 18.48 -2.31
N ILE A 269 -19.50 18.28 -2.64
CA ILE A 269 -18.80 17.00 -2.61
C ILE A 269 -17.31 17.21 -2.29
N SER A 270 -16.75 16.31 -1.46
CA SER A 270 -15.32 16.19 -1.23
C SER A 270 -14.85 14.81 -1.68
N LEU A 271 -13.89 14.78 -2.58
CA LEU A 271 -13.26 13.58 -3.13
C LEU A 271 -11.79 13.56 -2.71
N ASN A 272 -11.40 12.49 -2.04
CA ASN A 272 -10.10 12.43 -1.37
C ASN A 272 -9.25 11.35 -2.00
N TYR A 273 -8.03 11.72 -2.37
CA TYR A 273 -7.01 10.75 -2.73
C TYR A 273 -6.70 9.91 -1.50
N CYS A 274 -6.28 8.70 -1.73
CA CYS A 274 -5.97 7.65 -0.74
C CYS A 274 -5.60 8.11 0.69
N THR A 275 -5.08 7.24 1.48
CA THR A 275 -4.37 7.44 2.76
C THR A 275 -5.15 7.96 3.97
N GLY A 276 -5.33 9.27 4.19
CA GLY A 276 -6.06 9.77 5.36
C GLY A 276 -7.54 9.38 5.37
N TYR A 277 -8.17 9.51 4.21
CA TYR A 277 -9.55 9.07 3.99
C TYR A 277 -9.73 7.57 4.20
N GLN A 278 -8.80 6.76 3.68
CA GLN A 278 -8.90 5.29 3.67
C GLN A 278 -8.57 4.63 5.03
N ASN A 279 -7.99 5.37 5.97
CA ASN A 279 -7.50 4.81 7.22
C ASN A 279 -8.64 4.61 8.25
N PRO A 280 -8.97 3.36 8.63
CA PRO A 280 -10.06 3.09 9.59
C PRO A 280 -9.85 3.75 10.96
N ALA A 281 -8.59 3.89 11.42
CA ALA A 281 -8.29 4.56 12.68
C ALA A 281 -8.62 6.06 12.63
N VAL A 282 -8.33 6.71 11.50
CA VAL A 282 -8.70 8.11 11.24
C VAL A 282 -10.23 8.27 11.22
N GLN A 283 -10.95 7.35 10.58
CA GLN A 283 -12.41 7.41 10.56
C GLN A 283 -13.03 7.16 11.93
N LYS A 284 -12.44 6.28 12.72
CA LYS A 284 -12.85 6.06 14.11
C LYS A 284 -12.64 7.31 14.97
N GLU A 285 -11.53 8.01 14.77
CA GLU A 285 -11.20 9.28 15.45
C GLU A 285 -12.17 10.41 15.08
N LEU A 286 -12.52 10.52 13.79
CA LEU A 286 -13.46 11.53 13.30
C LEU A 286 -14.92 11.22 13.69
N GLY A 287 -15.25 9.95 13.89
CA GLY A 287 -16.63 9.55 14.18
C GLY A 287 -17.59 10.01 13.08
N ARG A 288 -18.69 10.64 13.45
CA ARG A 288 -19.68 11.15 12.49
C ARG A 288 -19.22 12.36 11.68
N ASP A 289 -18.16 13.04 12.10
CA ASP A 289 -17.60 14.16 11.35
C ASP A 289 -16.98 13.68 10.01
N GLY A 290 -16.50 12.43 9.94
CA GLY A 290 -16.04 11.80 8.71
C GLY A 290 -17.16 11.37 7.75
N ASP A 291 -18.43 11.34 8.18
CA ASP A 291 -19.53 10.89 7.33
C ASP A 291 -19.72 11.78 6.10
N TYR A 292 -20.10 11.14 4.99
CA TYR A 292 -20.40 11.73 3.67
C TYR A 292 -19.20 12.23 2.88
N PHE A 293 -17.99 12.21 3.43
CA PHE A 293 -16.78 12.35 2.61
C PHE A 293 -16.65 11.16 1.67
N MET A 294 -16.04 11.38 0.52
CA MET A 294 -15.80 10.37 -0.52
C MET A 294 -14.31 10.29 -0.85
N GLY A 295 -13.89 9.20 -1.46
CA GLY A 295 -12.51 9.07 -1.94
C GLY A 295 -12.25 7.76 -2.64
N GLY A 296 -11.08 7.69 -3.27
CA GLY A 296 -10.59 6.50 -3.95
C GLY A 296 -10.21 5.39 -2.98
N MET A 297 -10.52 4.14 -3.31
CA MET A 297 -10.12 2.94 -2.56
C MET A 297 -9.90 1.74 -3.46
N GLY A 298 -8.91 0.91 -3.16
CA GLY A 298 -8.75 -0.42 -3.76
C GLY A 298 -9.33 -1.56 -2.90
N TYR A 299 -9.66 -1.28 -1.64
CA TYR A 299 -10.15 -2.26 -0.67
C TYR A 299 -11.08 -1.62 0.36
N SER A 300 -12.17 -2.32 0.66
CA SER A 300 -12.96 -2.16 1.88
C SER A 300 -13.52 -3.53 2.29
N PRO A 301 -13.89 -3.76 3.57
CA PRO A 301 -14.49 -5.03 3.99
C PRO A 301 -15.74 -5.42 3.18
N ALA A 302 -16.57 -4.44 2.81
CA ALA A 302 -17.76 -4.66 2.00
C ALA A 302 -17.40 -5.08 0.57
N LEU A 303 -16.45 -4.40 -0.05
CA LEU A 303 -15.93 -4.70 -1.39
C LEU A 303 -15.26 -6.09 -1.41
N ALA A 304 -14.46 -6.40 -0.39
CA ALA A 304 -13.77 -7.67 -0.26
C ALA A 304 -14.74 -8.85 -0.10
N LYS A 305 -15.82 -8.68 0.66
CA LYS A 305 -16.85 -9.71 0.83
C LYS A 305 -17.45 -10.15 -0.51
N GLN A 306 -17.60 -9.23 -1.45
CA GLN A 306 -18.19 -9.49 -2.75
C GLN A 306 -17.17 -9.96 -3.80
N PHE A 307 -15.98 -9.37 -3.83
CA PHE A 307 -15.04 -9.54 -4.92
C PHE A 307 -13.70 -10.20 -4.53
N MET A 308 -13.35 -10.20 -3.24
CA MET A 308 -12.06 -10.71 -2.73
C MET A 308 -12.23 -11.60 -1.49
N PRO A 309 -13.08 -12.68 -1.55
CA PRO A 309 -13.40 -13.49 -0.36
C PRO A 309 -12.17 -14.18 0.26
N GLU A 310 -11.15 -14.48 -0.53
CA GLU A 310 -9.92 -15.09 -0.02
C GLU A 310 -9.06 -14.08 0.75
N ALA A 311 -9.10 -12.78 0.38
CA ALA A 311 -8.46 -11.73 1.17
C ALA A 311 -9.01 -11.67 2.60
N ILE A 312 -10.33 -11.89 2.78
CA ILE A 312 -10.95 -11.93 4.12
C ILE A 312 -10.45 -13.14 4.93
N LYS A 313 -10.18 -14.27 4.31
CA LYS A 313 -9.61 -15.42 5.02
C LYS A 313 -8.19 -15.12 5.50
N ILE A 314 -7.36 -14.52 4.64
CA ILE A 314 -6.00 -14.07 4.98
C ILE A 314 -6.06 -13.04 6.09
N GLU A 315 -6.96 -12.06 5.97
CA GLU A 315 -7.17 -11.01 6.97
C GLU A 315 -7.46 -11.61 8.35
N LYS A 316 -8.48 -12.43 8.45
CA LYS A 316 -8.92 -13.05 9.72
C LYS A 316 -7.86 -13.95 10.33
N LYS A 317 -7.15 -14.73 9.50
CA LYS A 317 -6.19 -15.73 9.97
C LYS A 317 -4.84 -15.12 10.37
N TYR A 318 -4.37 -14.12 9.63
CA TYR A 318 -2.99 -13.65 9.75
C TYR A 318 -2.82 -12.16 9.99
N TYR A 319 -3.72 -11.30 9.47
CA TYR A 319 -3.56 -9.86 9.58
C TYR A 319 -4.22 -9.30 10.85
N THR A 320 -5.52 -9.52 11.04
CA THR A 320 -6.27 -8.99 12.19
C THR A 320 -5.66 -9.38 13.55
N PRO A 321 -5.15 -10.62 13.77
CA PRO A 321 -4.48 -10.96 15.03
C PRO A 321 -3.23 -10.12 15.35
N ARG A 322 -2.62 -9.47 14.33
CA ARG A 322 -1.44 -8.59 14.50
C ARG A 322 -1.80 -7.12 14.57
N SER A 323 -2.75 -6.70 13.72
CA SER A 323 -3.11 -5.29 13.55
C SER A 323 -4.22 -4.83 14.48
N ASN A 324 -4.99 -5.77 15.04
CA ASN A 324 -6.21 -5.54 15.80
C ASN A 324 -7.29 -4.75 15.03
N GLN A 325 -7.24 -4.79 13.70
CA GLN A 325 -8.17 -4.12 12.78
C GLN A 325 -8.20 -4.86 11.43
N PRO A 326 -9.22 -4.63 10.57
CA PRO A 326 -9.24 -5.18 9.21
C PRO A 326 -8.13 -4.57 8.35
N PHE A 327 -7.88 -5.17 7.17
CA PHE A 327 -7.07 -4.49 6.16
C PHE A 327 -7.63 -3.11 5.84
N ASP A 328 -6.73 -2.17 5.60
CA ASP A 328 -7.03 -0.94 4.88
C ASP A 328 -6.54 -1.04 3.42
N SER A 329 -6.94 -0.07 2.61
CA SER A 329 -6.63 -0.09 1.18
C SER A 329 -5.12 0.00 0.88
N ASP A 330 -4.35 0.66 1.74
CA ASP A 330 -2.91 0.79 1.57
C ASP A 330 -2.19 -0.49 1.98
N SER A 331 -2.49 -1.01 3.16
CA SER A 331 -1.81 -2.17 3.72
C SER A 331 -1.99 -3.43 2.87
N ILE A 332 -3.21 -3.70 2.38
CA ILE A 332 -3.46 -4.87 1.56
C ILE A 332 -2.60 -4.88 0.28
N GLN A 333 -2.37 -3.72 -0.33
CA GLN A 333 -1.58 -3.58 -1.54
C GLN A 333 -0.11 -3.95 -1.33
N GLU A 334 0.44 -3.71 -0.14
CA GLU A 334 1.81 -4.13 0.19
C GLU A 334 1.89 -5.66 0.35
N GLY A 335 0.85 -6.29 0.89
CA GLY A 335 0.74 -7.75 0.91
C GLY A 335 0.67 -8.36 -0.50
N VAL A 336 -0.06 -7.73 -1.43
CA VAL A 336 -0.10 -8.13 -2.85
C VAL A 336 1.30 -8.13 -3.46
N MET A 337 2.12 -7.12 -3.15
CA MET A 337 3.46 -7.02 -3.73
C MET A 337 4.38 -8.16 -3.28
N LEU A 338 4.25 -8.66 -2.05
CA LEU A 338 4.99 -9.86 -1.64
C LEU A 338 4.52 -11.11 -2.38
N PHE A 339 3.20 -11.29 -2.58
CA PHE A 339 2.69 -12.42 -3.37
C PHE A 339 3.16 -12.38 -4.82
N VAL A 340 3.17 -11.21 -5.45
CA VAL A 340 3.64 -11.02 -6.82
C VAL A 340 5.12 -11.34 -6.93
N LEU A 341 5.95 -10.82 -6.02
CA LEU A 341 7.38 -11.10 -5.99
C LEU A 341 7.66 -12.60 -5.78
N ALA A 342 6.96 -13.23 -4.85
CA ALA A 342 7.13 -14.66 -4.58
C ALA A 342 6.72 -15.54 -5.77
N GLN A 343 5.64 -15.20 -6.47
CA GLN A 343 5.25 -15.88 -7.72
C GLN A 343 6.30 -15.71 -8.82
N ALA A 344 6.88 -14.51 -8.96
CA ALA A 344 7.92 -14.26 -9.94
C ALA A 344 9.20 -15.05 -9.63
N ILE A 345 9.59 -15.16 -8.36
CA ILE A 345 10.70 -15.99 -7.90
C ILE A 345 10.44 -17.47 -8.20
N GLU A 346 9.25 -17.98 -7.87
CA GLU A 346 8.85 -19.37 -8.13
C GLU A 346 8.90 -19.69 -9.62
N LYS A 347 8.33 -18.83 -10.47
CA LYS A 347 8.38 -18.96 -11.93
C LYS A 347 9.80 -18.90 -12.49
N ALA A 348 10.68 -18.10 -11.88
CA ALA A 348 12.10 -18.03 -12.28
C ALA A 348 12.86 -19.32 -11.95
N GLY A 349 12.43 -20.07 -10.95
CA GLY A 349 13.13 -21.24 -10.44
C GLY A 349 14.52 -20.92 -9.86
N SER A 350 14.79 -19.65 -9.53
CA SER A 350 16.08 -19.17 -9.04
C SER A 350 15.95 -17.79 -8.38
N LEU A 351 17.03 -17.34 -7.73
CA LEU A 351 17.18 -15.98 -7.18
C LEU A 351 17.96 -15.04 -8.14
N ASP A 352 17.97 -15.35 -9.42
CA ASP A 352 18.54 -14.46 -10.44
C ASP A 352 17.65 -13.23 -10.62
N THR A 353 18.17 -12.06 -10.22
CA THR A 353 17.42 -10.79 -10.26
C THR A 353 16.97 -10.44 -11.68
N GLU A 354 17.82 -10.59 -12.68
CA GLU A 354 17.50 -10.23 -14.06
C GLU A 354 16.39 -11.11 -14.65
N LYS A 355 16.44 -12.41 -14.35
CA LYS A 355 15.40 -13.36 -14.75
C LYS A 355 14.06 -13.03 -14.09
N ILE A 356 14.06 -12.71 -12.81
CA ILE A 356 12.86 -12.33 -12.05
C ILE A 356 12.29 -11.01 -12.58
N VAL A 357 13.12 -10.00 -12.80
CA VAL A 357 12.71 -8.71 -13.39
C VAL A 357 12.06 -8.92 -14.76
N LYS A 358 12.64 -9.76 -15.63
CA LYS A 358 12.03 -10.09 -16.91
C LYS A 358 10.64 -10.71 -16.75
N ILE A 359 10.48 -11.63 -15.80
CA ILE A 359 9.18 -12.26 -15.50
C ILE A 359 8.19 -11.21 -14.98
N LEU A 360 8.61 -10.32 -14.05
CA LEU A 360 7.77 -9.22 -13.56
C LEU A 360 7.28 -8.30 -14.70
N GLN A 361 8.13 -8.04 -15.70
CA GLN A 361 7.80 -7.16 -16.83
C GLN A 361 6.90 -7.84 -17.89
N THR A 362 6.93 -9.16 -18.03
CA THR A 362 6.26 -9.85 -19.14
C THR A 362 5.03 -10.64 -18.72
N GLU A 363 5.01 -11.16 -17.48
CA GLU A 363 3.96 -12.07 -17.02
C GLU A 363 2.81 -11.34 -16.31
N GLU A 364 1.71 -12.07 -16.16
CA GLU A 364 0.57 -11.67 -15.36
C GLU A 364 0.49 -12.55 -14.09
N PHE A 365 0.15 -11.93 -12.96
CA PHE A 365 0.16 -12.57 -11.65
C PHE A 365 -1.24 -12.58 -11.05
N PRO A 366 -1.88 -13.73 -10.87
CA PRO A 366 -3.13 -13.82 -10.16
C PRO A 366 -2.97 -13.35 -8.71
N SER A 367 -3.97 -12.63 -8.21
CA SER A 367 -3.96 -12.10 -6.85
C SER A 367 -5.35 -12.21 -6.22
N ALA A 368 -5.44 -12.94 -5.13
CA ALA A 368 -6.65 -13.03 -4.32
C ALA A 368 -6.92 -11.77 -3.47
N MET A 369 -5.94 -10.86 -3.40
CA MET A 369 -5.97 -9.64 -2.57
C MET A 369 -6.06 -8.35 -3.43
N SER A 370 -6.18 -8.46 -4.75
CA SER A 370 -6.34 -7.33 -5.66
C SER A 370 -7.74 -7.33 -6.26
N LEU A 371 -8.39 -6.17 -6.28
CA LEU A 371 -9.74 -6.00 -6.83
C LEU A 371 -9.82 -6.39 -8.32
N SER A 372 -8.75 -6.19 -9.07
CA SER A 372 -8.65 -6.62 -10.47
C SER A 372 -8.48 -8.14 -10.65
N GLY A 373 -8.23 -8.88 -9.57
CA GLY A 373 -7.94 -10.32 -9.61
C GLY A 373 -6.54 -10.67 -10.13
N ASN A 374 -5.87 -9.75 -10.81
CA ASN A 374 -4.55 -9.97 -11.41
C ASN A 374 -3.70 -8.70 -11.36
N VAL A 375 -2.39 -8.87 -11.38
CA VAL A 375 -1.39 -7.79 -11.49
C VAL A 375 -0.58 -8.00 -12.76
N LYS A 376 -0.41 -6.95 -13.56
CA LYS A 376 0.44 -6.94 -14.75
C LYS A 376 1.14 -5.60 -14.87
N PHE A 377 2.46 -5.63 -14.90
CA PHE A 377 3.22 -4.39 -15.02
C PHE A 377 3.40 -3.97 -16.49
N ASN A 378 3.29 -2.65 -16.73
CA ASN A 378 3.70 -2.02 -17.97
C ASN A 378 5.24 -1.83 -18.00
N PRO A 379 5.84 -1.37 -19.11
CA PRO A 379 7.29 -1.14 -19.19
C PRO A 379 7.86 -0.18 -18.13
N GLY A 380 7.04 0.74 -17.58
CA GLY A 380 7.43 1.65 -16.51
C GLY A 380 7.31 1.04 -15.09
N GLY A 381 6.90 -0.24 -14.99
CA GLY A 381 6.72 -0.91 -13.70
C GLY A 381 5.39 -0.58 -12.98
N GLN A 382 4.49 0.16 -13.63
CA GLN A 382 3.13 0.41 -13.11
C GLN A 382 2.22 -0.78 -13.39
N ASN A 383 1.44 -1.20 -12.40
CA ASN A 383 0.36 -2.17 -12.63
C ASN A 383 -0.67 -1.58 -13.61
N ALA A 384 -0.71 -2.12 -14.83
CA ALA A 384 -1.65 -1.70 -15.87
C ALA A 384 -3.11 -2.09 -15.57
N LYS A 385 -3.32 -2.95 -14.56
CA LYS A 385 -4.65 -3.38 -14.09
C LYS A 385 -5.03 -2.74 -12.74
N ALA A 386 -4.31 -1.71 -12.32
CA ALA A 386 -4.63 -0.99 -11.09
C ALA A 386 -6.05 -0.41 -11.18
N LEU A 387 -6.83 -0.66 -10.15
CA LEU A 387 -8.22 -0.20 -10.05
C LEU A 387 -8.39 0.55 -8.73
N SER A 388 -9.11 1.65 -8.79
CA SER A 388 -9.72 2.33 -7.68
C SER A 388 -11.24 2.29 -7.81
N VAL A 389 -11.94 2.52 -6.72
CA VAL A 389 -13.38 2.75 -6.69
C VAL A 389 -13.66 3.94 -5.78
N ILE A 390 -14.68 4.73 -6.07
CA ILE A 390 -15.10 5.78 -5.16
C ILE A 390 -16.04 5.18 -4.11
N THR A 391 -15.68 5.41 -2.86
CA THR A 391 -16.51 5.06 -1.72
C THR A 391 -17.01 6.33 -1.01
N GLN A 392 -18.11 6.21 -0.27
CA GLN A 392 -18.60 7.23 0.65
C GLN A 392 -18.65 6.65 2.06
N ILE A 393 -18.21 7.44 3.04
CA ILE A 393 -18.31 7.08 4.45
C ILE A 393 -19.71 7.38 4.97
N LYS A 394 -20.29 6.42 5.67
CA LYS A 394 -21.52 6.60 6.48
C LYS A 394 -21.45 5.70 7.69
N ASN A 395 -21.67 6.27 8.86
CA ASN A 395 -21.53 5.56 10.14
C ASN A 395 -20.19 4.79 10.26
N GLN A 396 -19.09 5.48 9.91
CA GLN A 396 -17.71 4.96 9.91
C GLN A 396 -17.49 3.73 8.98
N SER A 397 -18.41 3.49 8.04
CA SER A 397 -18.33 2.39 7.08
C SER A 397 -18.24 2.92 5.65
N TYR A 398 -17.44 2.26 4.83
CA TYR A 398 -17.24 2.60 3.43
C TYR A 398 -18.25 1.88 2.53
N GLY A 399 -19.09 2.63 1.85
CA GLY A 399 -19.99 2.11 0.83
C GLY A 399 -19.52 2.52 -0.57
N THR A 400 -19.33 1.58 -1.47
CA THR A 400 -18.93 1.87 -2.86
C THR A 400 -20.06 2.52 -3.61
N VAL A 401 -19.79 3.68 -4.25
CA VAL A 401 -20.75 4.48 -5.01
C VAL A 401 -20.44 4.51 -6.50
N PHE A 402 -19.19 4.31 -6.91
CA PHE A 402 -18.74 4.34 -8.31
C PHE A 402 -17.45 3.52 -8.50
N PRO A 403 -17.17 2.95 -9.69
CA PRO A 403 -18.04 2.81 -10.85
C PRO A 403 -19.28 1.93 -10.59
N LEU A 404 -20.31 2.08 -11.44
CA LEU A 404 -21.59 1.38 -11.25
C LEU A 404 -21.47 -0.15 -11.12
N LYS A 405 -20.46 -0.75 -11.76
CA LYS A 405 -20.14 -2.17 -11.66
C LYS A 405 -19.88 -2.63 -10.21
N TYR A 406 -19.30 -1.76 -9.39
CA TYR A 406 -18.94 -2.05 -8.00
C TYR A 406 -19.84 -1.34 -6.97
N LYS A 407 -20.85 -0.60 -7.47
CA LYS A 407 -21.76 0.16 -6.62
C LYS A 407 -22.51 -0.75 -5.65
N ALA A 408 -22.38 -0.44 -4.36
CA ALA A 408 -23.02 -1.17 -3.26
C ALA A 408 -24.10 -0.32 -2.54
N VAL A 409 -23.97 1.02 -2.60
CA VAL A 409 -24.87 1.96 -1.91
C VAL A 409 -25.20 3.16 -2.79
N GLU A 410 -26.36 3.80 -2.51
CA GLU A 410 -26.68 5.10 -3.11
C GLU A 410 -25.88 6.20 -2.41
N PRO A 411 -25.22 7.11 -3.18
CA PRO A 411 -24.52 8.23 -2.60
C PRO A 411 -25.47 9.24 -1.97
N VAL A 412 -25.06 9.78 -0.84
CA VAL A 412 -25.70 10.97 -0.26
C VAL A 412 -25.04 12.19 -0.90
N PHE A 413 -25.80 12.91 -1.71
CA PHE A 413 -25.36 14.10 -2.43
C PHE A 413 -26.48 15.15 -2.44
N PRO A 414 -26.19 16.44 -2.20
CA PRO A 414 -24.91 16.96 -1.70
C PRO A 414 -24.59 16.47 -0.30
N MET A 415 -23.34 16.73 0.16
CA MET A 415 -22.90 16.36 1.51
C MET A 415 -23.86 16.91 2.56
N THR A 416 -24.23 16.06 3.51
CA THR A 416 -25.12 16.47 4.61
C THR A 416 -24.45 17.56 5.48
N PRO A 417 -25.15 18.67 5.75
CA PRO A 417 -24.64 19.74 6.61
C PRO A 417 -24.25 19.25 8.00
N TRP A 418 -23.24 19.87 8.63
CA TRP A 418 -22.72 19.50 9.94
C TRP A 418 -23.80 19.35 11.02
N ALA A 419 -24.78 20.26 11.06
CA ALA A 419 -25.87 20.24 12.04
C ALA A 419 -26.83 19.04 11.90
N LYS A 420 -26.76 18.29 10.82
CA LYS A 420 -27.64 17.14 10.53
C LYS A 420 -26.91 15.77 10.55
N ARG A 421 -25.66 15.77 10.97
CA ARG A 421 -24.83 14.55 11.07
C ARG A 421 -24.96 13.82 12.40
#